data_179492662f54374827b0836cc9a3d2ea
#
_entry.id   179492662f54374827b0836cc9a3d2ea
#
_cell.length_a   1.000
_cell.length_b   1.000
_cell.length_c   1.000
_cell.angle_alpha   90.00
_cell.angle_beta   90.00
_cell.angle_gamma   90.00
#
_symmetry.space_group_name_H-M   'P 1'
#
loop_
_entity.id
_entity.type
_entity.pdbx_description
1 polymer ?
#
loop_
_entity_poly.entity_id
_entity_poly.type
_entity_poly.pdbx_seq_one_letter_code
_entity_poly.pdbx_strand_id
1 'polypeptide(L)'
;MKIQCILISIAFASFLCSCESVQSLEGLVVDVHNVPLDSVLISDDLMNFRMRTDSLGRFRYMIMLPTTSRGIDTKFSFSKKGFIDHSQTIKVNGFSKVVVVMNKDTPK
;
A
#
# COMPACT_ATOMS: atom_id res chain seq x y z
N MET A 1 -22.24 -13.91 39.85
CA MET A 1 -21.02 -14.56 39.38
C MET A 1 -20.98 -14.74 37.90
N LYS A 2 -21.98 -15.34 37.32
CA LYS A 2 -22.02 -15.50 35.85
C LYS A 2 -22.03 -14.16 35.13
N ILE A 3 -22.65 -13.15 35.72
CA ILE A 3 -22.72 -11.80 35.16
C ILE A 3 -21.35 -11.16 35.01
N GLN A 4 -20.48 -11.38 35.99
CA GLN A 4 -19.11 -10.82 35.96
C GLN A 4 -18.29 -11.39 34.80
N CYS A 5 -18.40 -12.71 34.59
CA CYS A 5 -17.68 -13.34 33.47
C CYS A 5 -18.16 -12.82 32.12
N ILE A 6 -19.45 -12.61 31.99
CA ILE A 6 -20.03 -12.09 30.77
C ILE A 6 -19.56 -10.65 30.51
N LEU A 7 -19.57 -9.84 31.56
CA LEU A 7 -19.11 -8.45 31.45
C LEU A 7 -17.65 -8.37 31.04
N ILE A 8 -16.82 -9.21 31.62
CA ILE A 8 -15.40 -9.26 31.27
C ILE A 8 -15.20 -9.67 29.82
N SER A 9 -15.96 -10.66 29.35
CA SER A 9 -15.88 -11.10 27.98
C SER A 9 -16.30 -10.01 26.99
N ILE A 10 -17.37 -9.30 27.30
CA ILE A 10 -17.85 -8.22 26.44
C ILE A 10 -16.83 -7.08 26.39
N ALA A 11 -16.26 -6.70 27.53
CA ALA A 11 -15.26 -5.65 27.59
C ALA A 11 -14.02 -6.04 26.79
N PHE A 12 -13.60 -7.28 26.87
CA PHE A 12 -12.45 -7.77 26.14
C PHE A 12 -12.71 -7.77 24.63
N ALA A 13 -13.88 -8.20 24.21
CA ALA A 13 -14.25 -8.19 22.80
C ALA A 13 -14.29 -6.76 22.23
N SER A 14 -14.84 -5.83 23.00
CA SER A 14 -14.86 -4.43 22.59
C SER A 14 -13.45 -3.86 22.42
N PHE A 15 -12.57 -4.22 23.31
CA PHE A 15 -11.18 -3.79 23.24
C PHE A 15 -10.52 -4.32 21.97
N LEU A 16 -10.72 -5.57 21.62
CA LEU A 16 -10.16 -6.14 20.40
C LEU A 16 -10.72 -5.48 19.14
N CYS A 17 -11.99 -5.15 19.14
CA CYS A 17 -12.64 -4.57 17.97
C CYS A 17 -12.23 -3.13 17.68
N SER A 18 -11.65 -2.42 18.66
CA SER A 18 -11.31 -1.02 18.50
C SER A 18 -9.88 -0.77 18.03
N CYS A 19 -9.09 -1.82 17.77
CA CYS A 19 -7.67 -1.65 17.62
C CYS A 19 -7.23 -1.14 16.25
N GLU A 20 -7.42 -1.91 15.20
CA GLU A 20 -6.82 -1.57 13.92
C GLU A 20 -7.62 -2.14 12.77
N SER A 21 -7.52 -1.48 11.61
CA SER A 21 -8.06 -1.98 10.36
C SER A 21 -6.96 -2.06 9.31
N VAL A 22 -7.07 -3.01 8.41
CA VAL A 22 -6.13 -3.19 7.32
C VAL A 22 -6.49 -2.23 6.19
N GLN A 23 -5.50 -1.46 5.76
CA GLN A 23 -5.61 -0.60 4.59
C GLN A 23 -4.76 -1.22 3.51
N SER A 24 -5.27 -1.31 2.29
CA SER A 24 -4.50 -1.88 1.20
C SER A 24 -4.53 -0.99 -0.03
N LEU A 25 -3.41 -1.02 -0.74
CA LEU A 25 -3.26 -0.33 -2.00
C LEU A 25 -2.84 -1.35 -3.04
N GLU A 26 -3.64 -1.50 -4.08
CA GLU A 26 -3.27 -2.32 -5.23
C GLU A 26 -2.83 -1.39 -6.35
N GLY A 27 -1.68 -1.68 -6.94
CA GLY A 27 -1.15 -0.85 -7.98
C GLY A 27 -0.78 -1.63 -9.22
N LEU A 28 -0.75 -0.90 -10.32
CA LEU A 28 -0.29 -1.38 -11.61
C LEU A 28 0.73 -0.39 -12.13
N VAL A 29 1.93 -0.87 -12.47
CA VAL A 29 2.97 -0.01 -13.06
C VAL A 29 3.05 -0.32 -14.55
N VAL A 30 2.90 0.72 -15.36
CA VAL A 30 2.92 0.60 -16.82
C VAL A 30 3.87 1.65 -17.40
N ASP A 31 4.23 1.48 -18.67
CA ASP A 31 4.94 2.51 -19.41
C ASP A 31 3.94 3.45 -20.11
N VAL A 32 4.46 4.37 -20.92
CA VAL A 32 3.62 5.37 -21.61
C VAL A 32 2.71 4.73 -22.67
N HIS A 33 2.95 3.49 -23.04
CA HIS A 33 2.13 2.75 -23.99
C HIS A 33 1.19 1.76 -23.30
N ASN A 34 1.01 1.89 -22.00
CA ASN A 34 0.17 1.01 -21.17
C ASN A 34 0.68 -0.44 -21.10
N VAL A 35 1.96 -0.64 -21.34
CA VAL A 35 2.55 -1.98 -21.21
C VAL A 35 2.95 -2.20 -19.75
N PRO A 36 2.49 -3.28 -19.11
CA PRO A 36 2.86 -3.57 -17.73
C PRO A 36 4.36 -3.79 -17.56
N LEU A 37 4.91 -3.27 -16.48
CA LEU A 37 6.34 -3.34 -16.17
C LEU A 37 6.58 -4.28 -14.99
N ASP A 38 7.27 -5.38 -15.25
CA ASP A 38 7.67 -6.32 -14.22
C ASP A 38 8.92 -5.86 -13.48
N SER A 39 9.13 -6.40 -12.29
CA SER A 39 10.35 -6.22 -11.51
C SER A 39 10.69 -4.74 -11.21
N VAL A 40 9.69 -3.88 -11.18
CA VAL A 40 9.88 -2.50 -10.74
C VAL A 40 10.11 -2.51 -9.24
N LEU A 41 11.21 -1.93 -8.79
CA LEU A 41 11.49 -1.82 -7.37
C LEU A 41 10.68 -0.66 -6.79
N ILE A 42 9.90 -0.97 -5.78
CA ILE A 42 9.03 0.01 -5.12
C ILE A 42 9.43 0.10 -3.66
N SER A 43 9.60 1.33 -3.18
CA SER A 43 9.87 1.58 -1.77
C SER A 43 8.95 2.67 -1.26
N ASP A 44 8.66 2.65 0.03
CA ASP A 44 7.85 3.66 0.67
C ASP A 44 8.63 4.36 1.77
N ASP A 45 8.26 5.61 2.07
CA ASP A 45 8.93 6.40 3.11
C ASP A 45 8.46 6.05 4.51
N LEU A 46 7.23 5.53 4.64
CA LEU A 46 6.61 5.35 5.94
C LEU A 46 7.14 4.14 6.68
N MET A 47 7.15 2.99 6.02
CA MET A 47 7.53 1.72 6.62
C MET A 47 8.88 1.19 6.11
N ASN A 48 9.44 1.86 5.14
CA ASN A 48 10.69 1.45 4.50
C ASN A 48 10.61 0.06 3.86
N PHE A 49 9.44 -0.31 3.40
CA PHE A 49 9.26 -1.56 2.68
C PHE A 49 9.83 -1.46 1.28
N ARG A 50 10.32 -2.59 0.81
CA ARG A 50 10.75 -2.75 -0.59
C ARG A 50 10.00 -3.92 -1.19
N MET A 51 9.48 -3.71 -2.38
CA MET A 51 8.76 -4.75 -3.10
C MET A 51 9.02 -4.58 -4.58
N ARG A 52 8.64 -5.60 -5.36
CA ARG A 52 8.77 -5.55 -6.81
C ARG A 52 7.44 -5.90 -7.44
N THR A 53 7.18 -5.32 -8.61
CA THR A 53 6.00 -5.71 -9.37
C THR A 53 6.17 -7.14 -9.91
N ASP A 54 5.04 -7.82 -10.08
CA ASP A 54 5.01 -9.14 -10.66
C ASP A 54 5.07 -9.07 -12.20
N SER A 55 4.90 -10.21 -12.87
CA SER A 55 4.96 -10.28 -14.34
C SER A 55 3.89 -9.48 -15.04
N LEU A 56 2.82 -9.12 -14.34
CA LEU A 56 1.72 -8.31 -14.87
C LEU A 56 1.82 -6.85 -14.44
N GLY A 57 2.93 -6.45 -13.84
CA GLY A 57 3.14 -5.09 -13.39
C GLY A 57 2.40 -4.72 -12.12
N ARG A 58 1.89 -5.69 -11.39
CA ARG A 58 1.06 -5.44 -10.20
C ARG A 58 1.88 -5.45 -8.93
N PHE A 59 1.45 -4.63 -7.97
CA PHE A 59 1.99 -4.66 -6.62
C PHE A 59 0.86 -4.45 -5.62
N ARG A 60 1.10 -4.86 -4.39
CA ARG A 60 0.16 -4.66 -3.29
C ARG A 60 0.91 -4.15 -2.08
N TYR A 61 0.38 -3.11 -1.48
CA TYR A 61 0.89 -2.52 -0.26
C TYR A 61 -0.19 -2.61 0.81
N MET A 62 0.18 -3.11 1.99
CA MET A 62 -0.76 -3.28 3.09
C MET A 62 -0.18 -2.65 4.34
N ILE A 63 -1.03 -1.94 5.08
CA ILE A 63 -0.66 -1.29 6.33
C ILE A 63 -1.83 -1.38 7.30
N MET A 64 -1.53 -1.50 8.58
CA MET A 64 -2.53 -1.47 9.63
C MET A 64 -2.57 -0.09 10.24
N LEU A 65 -3.76 0.50 10.26
CA LEU A 65 -4.00 1.83 10.81
C LEU A 65 -5.11 1.74 11.86
N PRO A 66 -5.17 2.70 12.81
CA PRO A 66 -6.31 2.79 13.71
C PRO A 66 -7.61 2.91 12.93
N THR A 67 -8.69 2.34 13.45
CA THR A 67 -9.99 2.37 12.77
C THR A 67 -10.52 3.78 12.59
N THR A 68 -10.05 4.71 13.40
CA THR A 68 -10.42 6.13 13.31
C THR A 68 -9.63 6.89 12.25
N SER A 69 -8.62 6.25 11.66
CA SER A 69 -7.78 6.89 10.65
C SER A 69 -8.56 7.09 9.35
N ARG A 70 -8.34 8.23 8.70
CA ARG A 70 -8.91 8.53 7.39
C ARG A 70 -7.97 8.17 6.26
N GLY A 71 -7.01 7.30 6.55
CA GLY A 71 -5.98 6.94 5.60
C GLY A 71 -4.70 7.71 5.86
N ILE A 72 -3.70 7.44 5.06
CA ILE A 72 -2.39 8.04 5.22
C ILE A 72 -1.79 8.33 3.84
N ASP A 73 -1.18 9.50 3.71
CA ASP A 73 -0.44 9.85 2.52
C ASP A 73 0.99 9.36 2.69
N THR A 74 1.45 8.54 1.76
CA THR A 74 2.83 8.07 1.79
C THR A 74 3.46 8.21 0.42
N LYS A 75 4.75 8.50 0.42
CA LYS A 75 5.49 8.66 -0.81
C LYS A 75 6.08 7.33 -1.23
N PHE A 76 5.77 6.93 -2.45
CA PHE A 76 6.32 5.74 -3.06
C PHE A 76 7.34 6.13 -4.12
N SER A 77 8.43 5.39 -4.15
CA SER A 77 9.48 5.57 -5.15
C SER A 77 9.55 4.31 -6.01
N PHE A 78 9.64 4.51 -7.32
CA PHE A 78 9.61 3.44 -8.31
C PHE A 78 10.90 3.51 -9.14
N SER A 79 11.56 2.38 -9.29
CA SER A 79 12.84 2.30 -10.00
C SER A 79 12.90 1.02 -10.84
N LYS A 80 13.33 1.18 -12.08
CA LYS A 80 13.58 0.05 -12.99
C LYS A 80 14.67 0.45 -13.96
N LYS A 81 15.58 -0.48 -14.22
CA LYS A 81 16.66 -0.23 -15.17
C LYS A 81 16.09 0.14 -16.55
N GLY A 82 16.59 1.22 -17.11
CA GLY A 82 16.11 1.73 -18.39
C GLY A 82 14.94 2.68 -18.30
N PHE A 83 14.50 3.02 -17.08
CA PHE A 83 13.41 3.95 -16.85
C PHE A 83 13.86 5.06 -15.91
N ILE A 84 13.23 6.22 -16.03
CA ILE A 84 13.47 7.34 -15.13
C ILE A 84 12.83 7.03 -13.78
N ASP A 85 13.57 7.22 -12.70
CA ASP A 85 13.03 7.05 -11.35
C ASP A 85 11.80 7.95 -11.17
N HIS A 86 10.78 7.37 -10.58
CA HIS A 86 9.51 8.05 -10.38
C HIS A 86 9.14 8.04 -8.91
N SER A 87 8.65 9.16 -8.41
CA SER A 87 8.15 9.25 -7.04
C SER A 87 6.77 9.89 -7.05
N GLN A 88 5.92 9.42 -6.18
CA GLN A 88 4.54 9.88 -6.16
C GLN A 88 3.96 9.66 -4.77
N THR A 89 3.23 10.66 -4.26
CA THR A 89 2.52 10.52 -2.99
C THR A 89 1.15 9.93 -3.28
N ILE A 90 0.82 8.85 -2.58
CA ILE A 90 -0.44 8.14 -2.78
C ILE A 90 -1.13 8.02 -1.42
N LYS A 91 -2.42 8.30 -1.41
CA LYS A 91 -3.23 8.15 -0.20
C LYS A 91 -3.69 6.70 -0.09
N VAL A 92 -3.35 6.06 1.01
CA VAL A 92 -3.78 4.70 1.31
C VAL A 92 -4.96 4.80 2.27
N ASN A 93 -6.14 4.42 1.81
CA ASN A 93 -7.37 4.51 2.58
C ASN A 93 -8.32 3.38 2.16
N GLY A 94 -8.59 2.45 3.09
CA GLY A 94 -9.41 1.29 2.80
C GLY A 94 -8.77 0.42 1.72
N PHE A 95 -9.52 0.14 0.68
CA PHE A 95 -9.02 -0.60 -0.48
C PHE A 95 -8.90 0.38 -1.64
N SER A 96 -7.68 0.78 -1.93
CA SER A 96 -7.39 1.76 -2.96
C SER A 96 -6.69 1.11 -4.14
N LYS A 97 -6.86 1.70 -5.32
CA LYS A 97 -6.19 1.25 -6.54
C LYS A 97 -5.51 2.43 -7.21
N VAL A 98 -4.36 2.18 -7.82
CA VAL A 98 -3.60 3.21 -8.50
C VAL A 98 -2.92 2.64 -9.74
N VAL A 99 -2.80 3.46 -10.77
CA VAL A 99 -1.99 3.15 -11.96
C VAL A 99 -0.84 4.13 -12.00
N VAL A 100 0.37 3.60 -12.06
CA VAL A 100 1.60 4.40 -12.09
C VAL A 100 2.23 4.27 -13.46
N VAL A 101 2.53 5.40 -14.08
CA VAL A 101 3.17 5.45 -15.40
C VAL A 101 4.63 5.84 -15.23
N MET A 102 5.53 5.01 -15.75
CA MET A 102 6.95 5.29 -15.76
C MET A 102 7.42 5.62 -17.17
N ASN A 103 8.34 6.57 -17.28
CA ASN A 103 8.89 6.99 -18.54
C ASN A 103 10.24 6.34 -18.77
N LYS A 104 10.50 5.93 -20.00
CA LYS A 104 11.80 5.40 -20.37
C LYS A 104 12.87 6.47 -20.29
N ASP A 105 14.04 6.07 -19.80
CA ASP A 105 15.23 6.91 -19.84
C ASP A 105 15.89 6.70 -21.21
N THR A 106 15.60 7.62 -22.12
CA THR A 106 16.16 7.54 -23.47
C THR A 106 17.42 8.38 -23.53
N PRO A 107 18.59 7.76 -23.71
CA PRO A 107 19.81 8.53 -23.88
C PRO A 107 19.74 9.34 -25.18
N LYS A 108 20.17 10.56 -25.06
CA LYS A 108 20.22 11.43 -26.23
C LYS A 108 21.49 11.22 -27.05
#